data_71e484f3d8aa1876ff285d778e39cd8e
#
_entry.id   71e484f3d8aa1876ff285d778e39cd8e
#
_cell.length_a   1.000
_cell.length_b   1.000
_cell.length_c   1.000
_cell.angle_alpha   90.00
_cell.angle_beta   90.00
_cell.angle_gamma   90.00
#
_symmetry.space_group_name_H-M   'P 1'
#
loop_
_entity.id
_entity.type
_entity.pdbx_description
1 polymer ?
#
loop_
_entity_poly.entity_id
_entity_poly.type
_entity_poly.pdbx_seq_one_letter_code
_entity_poly.pdbx_strand_id
1 'polypeptide(L)'
;TMTKKLRRGYTTGTCAQAATKAAVTMLLGNVSVDQVTVSLPGKEVLTLKIAEAQKEFNKYNKSNPDIESVSCAVRKDSGDDPDITNGILVYSKVSRIKSGIVLDGGIGVGRVTKPGLDQPVGNAAINRVPRQMILREVEEACEMYGYDGGIKIEISIPQGVELAKKTFNP
;
A
#
# COMPACT_ATOMS: atom_id res chain seq x y z
N THR A 1 -35.51 10.38 -18.19
CA THR A 1 -34.09 10.27 -18.67
C THR A 1 -33.20 9.86 -17.52
N MET A 2 -32.63 8.67 -17.61
CA MET A 2 -31.69 8.22 -16.62
C MET A 2 -30.34 8.93 -16.78
N THR A 3 -29.96 9.73 -15.82
CA THR A 3 -28.62 10.30 -15.77
C THR A 3 -27.61 9.18 -15.56
N LYS A 4 -26.66 9.02 -16.46
CA LYS A 4 -25.61 8.03 -16.34
C LYS A 4 -24.76 8.38 -15.11
N LYS A 5 -24.74 7.50 -14.13
CA LYS A 5 -23.94 7.68 -12.92
C LYS A 5 -22.46 7.47 -13.27
N LEU A 6 -21.62 8.45 -12.97
CA LEU A 6 -20.18 8.32 -13.19
C LEU A 6 -19.61 7.21 -12.30
N ARG A 7 -18.72 6.41 -12.87
CA ARG A 7 -18.04 5.35 -12.13
C ARG A 7 -17.01 5.96 -11.20
N ARG A 8 -17.08 5.60 -9.92
CA ARG A 8 -16.11 6.02 -8.91
C ARG A 8 -14.83 5.21 -9.01
N GLY A 9 -13.71 5.91 -9.00
CA GLY A 9 -12.41 5.30 -8.84
C GLY A 9 -12.00 5.25 -7.38
N TYR A 10 -10.79 4.79 -7.12
CA TYR A 10 -10.19 4.77 -5.79
C TYR A 10 -8.86 5.51 -5.79
N THR A 11 -8.53 6.08 -4.62
CA THR A 11 -7.36 6.92 -4.45
C THR A 11 -6.06 6.08 -4.41
N THR A 12 -4.94 6.75 -4.57
CA THR A 12 -3.61 6.14 -4.35
C THR A 12 -3.51 5.59 -2.94
N GLY A 13 -4.05 6.31 -1.94
CA GLY A 13 -4.06 5.85 -0.54
C GLY A 13 -4.84 4.55 -0.36
N THR A 14 -5.99 4.41 -1.03
CA THR A 14 -6.78 3.19 -1.01
C THR A 14 -6.02 2.03 -1.66
N CYS A 15 -5.32 2.29 -2.77
CA CYS A 15 -4.48 1.28 -3.40
C CYS A 15 -3.36 0.81 -2.47
N ALA A 16 -2.71 1.74 -1.77
CA ALA A 16 -1.67 1.42 -0.79
C ALA A 16 -2.23 0.59 0.37
N GLN A 17 -3.41 0.95 0.86
CA GLN A 17 -4.12 0.20 1.89
C GLN A 17 -4.39 -1.25 1.45
N ALA A 18 -4.93 -1.42 0.26
CA ALA A 18 -5.25 -2.75 -0.29
C ALA A 18 -3.99 -3.58 -0.52
N ALA A 19 -2.95 -2.99 -1.10
CA ALA A 19 -1.67 -3.67 -1.31
C ALA A 19 -1.04 -4.11 0.01
N THR A 20 -1.14 -3.28 1.05
CA THR A 20 -0.63 -3.59 2.39
C THR A 20 -1.40 -4.75 3.02
N LYS A 21 -2.72 -4.72 2.92
CA LYS A 21 -3.57 -5.80 3.45
C LYS A 21 -3.20 -7.13 2.80
N ALA A 22 -3.07 -7.15 1.49
CA ALA A 22 -2.66 -8.36 0.76
C ALA A 22 -1.28 -8.84 1.20
N ALA A 23 -0.30 -7.93 1.26
CA ALA A 23 1.08 -8.28 1.59
C ALA A 23 1.22 -8.82 3.02
N VAL A 24 0.59 -8.17 4.00
CA VAL A 24 0.68 -8.62 5.39
C VAL A 24 -0.09 -9.94 5.60
N THR A 25 -1.21 -10.14 4.92
CA THR A 25 -1.96 -11.39 4.97
C THR A 25 -1.12 -12.55 4.41
N MET A 26 -0.46 -12.33 3.29
CA MET A 26 0.43 -13.33 2.69
C MET A 26 1.65 -13.61 3.58
N LEU A 27 2.21 -12.58 4.20
CA LEU A 27 3.38 -12.70 5.07
C LEU A 27 3.06 -13.52 6.32
N LEU A 28 2.00 -13.16 7.03
CA LEU A 28 1.66 -13.77 8.32
C LEU A 28 0.85 -15.05 8.17
N GLY A 29 -0.03 -15.12 7.18
CA GLY A 29 -0.87 -16.28 6.95
C GLY A 29 -0.28 -17.34 6.04
N ASN A 30 0.82 -17.02 5.34
CA ASN A 30 1.44 -17.91 4.34
C ASN A 30 0.43 -18.44 3.32
N VAL A 31 -0.40 -17.53 2.81
CA VAL A 31 -1.45 -17.84 1.83
C VAL A 31 -1.24 -16.99 0.58
N SER A 32 -1.90 -17.37 -0.51
CA SER A 32 -1.94 -16.55 -1.72
C SER A 32 -3.19 -15.67 -1.67
N VAL A 33 -3.06 -14.43 -2.16
CA VAL A 33 -4.16 -13.46 -2.18
C VAL A 33 -4.29 -12.87 -3.57
N ASP A 34 -5.44 -13.05 -4.21
CA ASP A 34 -5.71 -12.51 -5.55
C ASP A 34 -6.45 -11.19 -5.50
N GLN A 35 -7.22 -10.98 -4.45
CA GLN A 35 -7.99 -9.77 -4.25
C GLN A 35 -8.19 -9.53 -2.75
N VAL A 36 -8.43 -8.29 -2.38
CA VAL A 36 -8.73 -7.92 -1.00
C VAL A 36 -9.93 -7.01 -0.94
N THR A 37 -10.63 -7.07 0.16
CA THR A 37 -11.73 -6.15 0.48
C THR A 37 -11.26 -5.23 1.58
N VAL A 38 -11.38 -3.93 1.34
CA VAL A 38 -10.97 -2.89 2.29
C VAL A 38 -12.15 -1.99 2.64
N SER A 39 -12.18 -1.52 3.88
CA SER A 39 -13.15 -0.55 4.35
C SER A 39 -12.56 0.85 4.26
N LEU A 40 -13.29 1.76 3.64
CA LEU A 40 -12.92 3.16 3.52
C LEU A 40 -13.45 3.96 4.71
N PRO A 41 -12.94 5.20 4.94
CA PRO A 41 -13.37 6.02 6.06
C PRO A 41 -14.89 6.24 6.17
N GLY A 42 -15.60 6.31 5.04
CA GLY A 42 -17.05 6.47 4.99
C GLY A 42 -17.84 5.16 5.15
N LYS A 43 -17.22 4.09 5.62
CA LYS A 43 -17.80 2.74 5.74
C LYS A 43 -18.14 2.07 4.42
N GLU A 44 -17.79 2.68 3.30
CA GLU A 44 -17.84 2.06 1.99
C GLU A 44 -16.83 0.93 1.92
N VAL A 45 -17.20 -0.17 1.30
CA VAL A 45 -16.35 -1.36 1.15
C VAL A 45 -15.99 -1.54 -0.32
N LEU A 46 -14.72 -1.71 -0.60
CA LEU A 46 -14.22 -1.94 -1.96
C LEU A 46 -13.44 -3.24 -2.03
N THR A 47 -13.62 -3.95 -3.15
CA THR A 47 -12.81 -5.13 -3.47
C THR A 47 -11.86 -4.77 -4.61
N LEU A 48 -10.57 -4.93 -4.39
CA LEU A 48 -9.53 -4.60 -5.36
C LEU A 48 -8.72 -5.83 -5.70
N LYS A 49 -8.39 -5.97 -6.97
CA LYS A 49 -7.52 -7.04 -7.44
C LYS A 49 -6.06 -6.73 -7.14
N ILE A 50 -5.29 -7.77 -6.85
CA ILE A 50 -3.84 -7.66 -6.67
C ILE A 50 -3.20 -7.90 -8.04
N ALA A 51 -2.53 -6.88 -8.56
CA ALA A 51 -1.90 -6.93 -9.88
C ALA A 51 -0.60 -7.74 -9.87
N GLU A 52 0.17 -7.63 -8.78
CA GLU A 52 1.43 -8.35 -8.62
C GLU A 52 1.59 -8.76 -7.15
N ALA A 53 2.17 -9.93 -6.93
CA ALA A 53 2.53 -10.39 -5.60
C ALA A 53 3.86 -11.16 -5.68
N GLN A 54 4.79 -10.80 -4.81
CA GLN A 54 6.12 -11.41 -4.78
C GLN A 54 6.54 -11.68 -3.35
N LYS A 55 6.97 -12.91 -3.07
CA LYS A 55 7.52 -13.32 -1.79
C LYS A 55 9.03 -13.37 -1.87
N GLU A 56 9.72 -12.85 -0.84
CA GLU A 56 11.15 -13.01 -0.67
C GLU A 56 11.38 -13.91 0.53
N PHE A 57 12.22 -14.93 0.35
CA PHE A 57 12.51 -15.92 1.37
C PHE A 57 13.86 -15.65 2.02
N ASN A 58 13.98 -16.04 3.29
CA ASN A 58 15.25 -15.95 4.00
C ASN A 58 16.25 -16.93 3.39
N LYS A 59 17.33 -16.39 2.81
CA LYS A 59 18.37 -17.17 2.11
C LYS A 59 19.28 -17.96 3.04
N TYR A 60 19.23 -17.68 4.35
CA TYR A 60 20.13 -18.31 5.33
C TYR A 60 19.63 -19.65 5.85
N ASN A 61 18.35 -19.95 5.72
CA ASN A 61 17.77 -21.23 6.13
C ASN A 61 17.22 -21.97 4.92
N LYS A 62 18.10 -22.76 4.26
CA LYS A 62 17.74 -23.49 3.03
C LYS A 62 16.80 -24.66 3.26
N SER A 63 16.79 -25.23 4.47
CA SER A 63 15.96 -26.40 4.77
C SER A 63 14.52 -26.06 5.14
N ASN A 64 14.27 -24.83 5.59
CA ASN A 64 12.92 -24.34 5.89
C ASN A 64 12.89 -22.83 5.68
N PRO A 65 12.82 -22.37 4.42
CA PRO A 65 12.87 -20.94 4.12
C PRO A 65 11.61 -20.23 4.60
N ASP A 66 11.77 -19.37 5.59
CA ASP A 66 10.71 -18.47 6.04
C ASP A 66 10.55 -17.31 5.05
N ILE A 67 9.32 -16.85 4.89
CA ILE A 67 9.05 -15.65 4.13
C ILE A 67 9.63 -14.46 4.90
N GLU A 68 10.57 -13.74 4.29
CA GLU A 68 11.18 -12.55 4.87
C GLU A 68 10.34 -11.32 4.61
N SER A 69 9.84 -11.18 3.39
CA SER A 69 8.99 -10.06 2.99
C SER A 69 8.03 -10.47 1.87
N VAL A 70 6.97 -9.70 1.74
CA VAL A 70 6.00 -9.81 0.66
C VAL A 70 5.78 -8.43 0.07
N SER A 71 5.81 -8.34 -1.25
CA SER A 71 5.48 -7.13 -1.99
C SER A 71 4.24 -7.41 -2.83
N CYS A 72 3.22 -6.57 -2.69
CA CYS A 72 2.02 -6.61 -3.51
C CYS A 72 1.81 -5.28 -4.19
N ALA A 73 1.20 -5.31 -5.36
CA ALA A 73 0.86 -4.10 -6.10
C ALA A 73 -0.62 -4.08 -6.47
N VAL A 74 -1.19 -2.90 -6.41
CA VAL A 74 -2.56 -2.63 -6.86
C VAL A 74 -2.50 -1.56 -7.93
N ARG A 75 -3.22 -1.78 -9.03
CA ARG A 75 -3.33 -0.81 -10.12
C ARG A 75 -4.38 0.23 -9.77
N LYS A 76 -3.99 1.49 -9.81
CA LYS A 76 -4.92 2.58 -9.54
C LYS A 76 -5.94 2.71 -10.68
N ASP A 77 -7.20 2.74 -10.32
CA ASP A 77 -8.32 3.00 -11.23
C ASP A 77 -8.99 4.29 -10.77
N SER A 78 -8.91 5.33 -11.59
CA SER A 78 -9.50 6.62 -11.30
C SER A 78 -10.99 6.70 -11.66
N GLY A 79 -11.58 5.59 -12.10
CA GLY A 79 -12.97 5.56 -12.56
C GLY A 79 -13.13 6.36 -13.84
N ASP A 80 -14.13 7.21 -13.86
CA ASP A 80 -14.42 8.09 -15.02
C ASP A 80 -13.73 9.46 -14.90
N ASP A 81 -12.97 9.69 -13.83
CA ASP A 81 -12.20 10.91 -13.63
C ASP A 81 -10.92 10.86 -14.47
N PRO A 82 -10.65 11.87 -15.32
CA PRO A 82 -9.41 11.91 -16.12
C PRO A 82 -8.20 12.28 -15.26
N ASP A 83 -7.66 11.31 -14.56
CA ASP A 83 -6.49 11.48 -13.72
C ASP A 83 -5.26 10.89 -14.41
N ILE A 84 -4.16 11.66 -14.46
CA ILE A 84 -2.89 11.22 -15.07
C ILE A 84 -2.28 10.03 -14.32
N THR A 85 -2.65 9.79 -13.05
CA THR A 85 -2.19 8.64 -12.27
C THR A 85 -3.01 7.39 -12.51
N ASN A 86 -4.02 7.43 -13.38
CA ASN A 86 -4.82 6.26 -13.71
C ASN A 86 -3.95 5.16 -14.31
N GLY A 87 -4.07 3.94 -13.80
CA GLY A 87 -3.32 2.78 -14.30
C GLY A 87 -1.95 2.57 -13.69
N ILE A 88 -1.45 3.48 -12.86
CA ILE A 88 -0.15 3.27 -12.20
C ILE A 88 -0.26 2.19 -11.12
N LEU A 89 0.87 1.54 -10.84
CA LEU A 89 0.96 0.53 -9.79
C LEU A 89 1.43 1.15 -8.49
N VAL A 90 0.69 0.82 -7.42
CA VAL A 90 1.05 1.20 -6.05
C VAL A 90 1.49 -0.06 -5.34
N TYR A 91 2.72 -0.09 -4.87
CA TYR A 91 3.34 -1.22 -4.19
C TYR A 91 3.35 -1.03 -2.69
N SER A 92 3.15 -2.11 -1.98
CA SER A 92 3.42 -2.20 -0.54
C SER A 92 4.31 -3.39 -0.29
N LYS A 93 5.48 -3.16 0.28
CA LYS A 93 6.39 -4.22 0.72
C LYS A 93 6.33 -4.29 2.24
N VAL A 94 6.00 -5.46 2.74
CA VAL A 94 5.85 -5.72 4.17
C VAL A 94 6.88 -6.73 4.61
N SER A 95 7.59 -6.42 5.69
CA SER A 95 8.62 -7.29 6.25
C SER A 95 8.55 -7.33 7.77
N ARG A 96 9.05 -8.41 8.35
CA ARG A 96 9.13 -8.57 9.80
C ARG A 96 10.30 -7.76 10.35
N ILE A 97 10.04 -7.05 11.43
CA ILE A 97 11.07 -6.39 12.24
C ILE A 97 10.88 -6.80 13.70
N LYS A 98 11.81 -6.44 14.55
CA LYS A 98 11.81 -6.88 15.94
C LYS A 98 10.60 -6.40 16.71
N SER A 99 10.23 -5.12 16.58
CA SER A 99 9.11 -4.55 17.31
C SER A 99 8.59 -3.30 16.61
N GLY A 100 7.33 -2.95 16.91
CA GLY A 100 6.71 -1.74 16.40
C GLY A 100 6.20 -1.87 14.97
N ILE A 101 5.51 -0.85 14.52
CA ILE A 101 5.04 -0.74 13.15
C ILE A 101 5.66 0.50 12.53
N VAL A 102 6.43 0.31 11.47
CA VAL A 102 7.13 1.39 10.76
C VAL A 102 6.53 1.51 9.36
N LEU A 103 6.06 2.69 9.03
CA LEU A 103 5.57 3.01 7.68
C LEU A 103 6.52 4.02 7.05
N ASP A 104 7.10 3.65 5.92
CA ASP A 104 8.01 4.49 5.17
C ASP A 104 7.61 4.56 3.70
N GLY A 105 8.17 5.52 2.99
CA GLY A 105 8.02 5.67 1.55
C GLY A 105 9.30 5.29 0.83
N GLY A 106 9.12 4.60 -0.28
CA GLY A 106 10.20 4.27 -1.21
C GLY A 106 10.12 5.12 -2.46
N ILE A 107 10.52 4.53 -3.59
CA ILE A 107 10.54 5.20 -4.88
C ILE A 107 9.17 5.76 -5.24
N GLY A 108 9.13 7.00 -5.69
CA GLY A 108 7.89 7.66 -6.13
C GLY A 108 7.02 8.23 -5.02
N VAL A 109 7.38 8.00 -3.75
CA VAL A 109 6.72 8.60 -2.61
C VAL A 109 7.56 9.78 -2.12
N GLY A 110 6.98 10.98 -2.11
CA GLY A 110 7.69 12.18 -1.68
C GLY A 110 8.03 12.16 -0.20
N ARG A 111 8.88 13.10 0.20
CA ARG A 111 9.17 13.37 1.61
C ARG A 111 8.79 14.79 1.97
N VAL A 112 8.35 14.97 3.19
CA VAL A 112 7.98 16.28 3.69
C VAL A 112 9.25 17.12 3.84
N THR A 113 9.28 18.28 3.18
CA THR A 113 10.44 19.19 3.18
C THR A 113 10.19 20.48 3.95
N LYS A 114 8.94 20.81 4.24
CA LYS A 114 8.57 22.06 4.92
C LYS A 114 7.79 21.78 6.19
N PRO A 115 8.02 22.52 7.27
CA PRO A 115 7.23 22.40 8.49
C PRO A 115 5.79 22.88 8.27
N GLY A 116 4.88 22.48 9.16
CA GLY A 116 3.47 22.90 9.09
C GLY A 116 2.58 22.01 8.26
N LEU A 117 3.13 20.98 7.64
CA LEU A 117 2.34 19.97 6.92
C LEU A 117 1.90 18.86 7.87
N ASP A 118 1.04 17.96 7.38
CA ASP A 118 0.42 16.88 8.17
C ASP A 118 1.46 15.91 8.79
N GLN A 119 2.64 15.79 8.19
CA GLN A 119 3.71 14.93 8.69
C GLN A 119 4.97 15.75 8.97
N PRO A 120 5.80 15.33 9.94
CA PRO A 120 7.08 15.96 10.22
C PRO A 120 8.01 15.99 9.01
N VAL A 121 8.88 16.98 8.97
CA VAL A 121 9.94 17.09 7.94
C VAL A 121 10.78 15.81 7.94
N GLY A 122 11.08 15.30 6.76
CA GLY A 122 11.84 14.06 6.57
C GLY A 122 11.01 12.79 6.52
N ASN A 123 9.77 12.82 6.97
CA ASN A 123 8.86 11.69 6.89
C ASN A 123 8.33 11.50 5.47
N ALA A 124 7.91 10.28 5.17
CA ALA A 124 7.20 10.01 3.92
C ALA A 124 5.94 10.87 3.81
N ALA A 125 5.71 11.46 2.64
CA ALA A 125 4.57 12.32 2.39
C ALA A 125 3.30 11.48 2.17
N ILE A 126 2.94 10.71 3.17
CA ILE A 126 1.70 9.93 3.23
C ILE A 126 0.80 10.64 4.23
N ASN A 127 -0.31 11.17 3.75
CA ASN A 127 -1.23 11.93 4.59
C ASN A 127 -1.83 11.09 5.71
N ARG A 128 -2.39 11.76 6.71
CA ARG A 128 -2.86 11.13 7.94
C ARG A 128 -3.90 10.02 7.68
N VAL A 129 -4.90 10.25 6.83
CA VAL A 129 -5.98 9.28 6.61
C VAL A 129 -5.47 8.00 5.94
N PRO A 130 -4.78 8.04 4.79
CA PRO A 130 -4.20 6.81 4.22
C PRO A 130 -3.19 6.16 5.17
N ARG A 131 -2.42 6.93 5.92
CA ARG A 131 -1.49 6.40 6.93
C ARG A 131 -2.22 5.56 7.98
N GLN A 132 -3.30 6.10 8.53
CA GLN A 132 -4.13 5.38 9.51
C GLN A 132 -4.75 4.11 8.93
N MET A 133 -5.23 4.17 7.70
CA MET A 133 -5.83 3.02 7.03
C MET A 133 -4.81 1.90 6.81
N ILE A 134 -3.60 2.25 6.37
CA ILE A 134 -2.51 1.30 6.17
C ILE A 134 -2.13 0.64 7.51
N LEU A 135 -1.93 1.43 8.54
CA LEU A 135 -1.55 0.93 9.87
C LEU A 135 -2.63 0.02 10.46
N ARG A 136 -3.90 0.36 10.27
CA ARG A 136 -5.02 -0.46 10.73
C ARG A 136 -5.02 -1.83 10.06
N GLU A 137 -4.75 -1.92 8.77
CA GLU A 137 -4.69 -3.21 8.07
C GLU A 137 -3.60 -4.11 8.66
N VAL A 138 -2.46 -3.54 9.01
CA VAL A 138 -1.37 -4.28 9.65
C VAL A 138 -1.74 -4.73 11.06
N GLU A 139 -2.30 -3.84 11.86
CA GLU A 139 -2.74 -4.16 13.23
C GLU A 139 -3.78 -5.28 13.24
N GLU A 140 -4.77 -5.20 12.37
CA GLU A 140 -5.81 -6.22 12.24
C GLU A 140 -5.24 -7.57 11.82
N ALA A 141 -4.29 -7.59 10.89
CA ALA A 141 -3.63 -8.82 10.47
C ALA A 141 -2.78 -9.42 11.59
N CYS A 142 -2.01 -8.60 12.30
CA CYS A 142 -1.22 -9.07 13.44
C CYS A 142 -2.11 -9.71 14.50
N GLU A 143 -3.24 -9.09 14.81
CA GLU A 143 -4.21 -9.63 15.76
C GLU A 143 -4.80 -10.96 15.27
N MET A 144 -5.22 -11.00 14.00
CA MET A 144 -5.82 -12.21 13.41
C MET A 144 -4.87 -13.40 13.44
N TYR A 145 -3.58 -13.18 13.16
CA TYR A 145 -2.59 -14.27 13.08
C TYR A 145 -1.78 -14.45 14.37
N GLY A 146 -2.10 -13.71 15.43
CA GLY A 146 -1.39 -13.83 16.70
C GLY A 146 0.09 -13.46 16.61
N TYR A 147 0.43 -12.47 15.78
CA TYR A 147 1.80 -12.06 15.56
C TYR A 147 2.18 -10.93 16.51
N ASP A 148 3.18 -11.16 17.37
CA ASP A 148 3.61 -10.22 18.40
C ASP A 148 4.83 -9.38 18.00
N GLY A 149 5.49 -9.71 16.90
CA GLY A 149 6.66 -8.97 16.43
C GLY A 149 6.29 -7.66 15.76
N GLY A 150 7.30 -7.00 15.19
CA GLY A 150 7.09 -5.76 14.45
C GLY A 150 6.93 -5.97 12.95
N ILE A 151 6.41 -4.96 12.30
CA ILE A 151 6.19 -4.94 10.84
C ILE A 151 6.73 -3.63 10.28
N LYS A 152 7.49 -3.71 9.20
CA LYS A 152 7.87 -2.55 8.40
C LYS A 152 7.07 -2.57 7.10
N ILE A 153 6.51 -1.43 6.73
CA ILE A 153 5.74 -1.24 5.50
C ILE A 153 6.46 -0.19 4.66
N GLU A 154 6.73 -0.51 3.40
CA GLU A 154 7.29 0.46 2.46
C GLU A 154 6.35 0.61 1.27
N ILE A 155 5.83 1.82 1.07
CA ILE A 155 4.96 2.14 -0.06
C ILE A 155 5.80 2.73 -1.18
N SER A 156 5.66 2.20 -2.38
CA SER A 156 6.40 2.65 -3.56
C SER A 156 5.47 2.87 -4.73
N ILE A 157 5.74 3.90 -5.51
CA ILE A 157 5.01 4.22 -6.74
C ILE A 157 6.06 4.52 -7.83
N PRO A 158 6.73 3.48 -8.36
CA PRO A 158 7.83 3.70 -9.29
C PRO A 158 7.47 4.54 -10.51
N GLN A 159 6.27 4.33 -11.06
CA GLN A 159 5.77 5.10 -12.20
C GLN A 159 5.48 6.57 -11.85
N GLY A 160 5.33 6.89 -10.56
CA GLY A 160 5.12 8.25 -10.08
C GLY A 160 6.28 9.19 -10.40
N VAL A 161 7.51 8.67 -10.43
CA VAL A 161 8.71 9.42 -10.79
C VAL A 161 8.62 9.90 -12.24
N GLU A 162 8.23 9.01 -13.14
CA GLU A 162 8.06 9.33 -14.56
C GLU A 162 6.96 10.37 -14.78
N LEU A 163 5.83 10.21 -14.11
CA LEU A 163 4.71 11.14 -14.20
C LEU A 163 5.07 12.52 -13.65
N ALA A 164 5.82 12.60 -12.56
CA ALA A 164 6.29 13.86 -12.01
C ALA A 164 7.19 14.61 -13.01
N LYS A 165 8.10 13.89 -13.68
CA LYS A 165 8.97 14.47 -14.71
C LYS A 165 8.16 15.04 -15.87
N LYS A 166 7.14 14.31 -16.34
CA LYS A 166 6.27 14.75 -17.45
C LYS A 166 5.40 15.95 -17.07
N THR A 167 5.04 16.07 -15.80
CA THR A 167 4.15 17.13 -15.31
C THR A 167 4.89 18.43 -15.01
N PHE A 168 6.10 18.35 -14.45
CA PHE A 168 6.86 19.49 -13.96
C PHE A 168 8.01 19.93 -14.87
N ASN A 169 8.34 19.16 -15.91
CA ASN A 169 9.32 19.51 -16.93
C ASN A 169 8.62 19.64 -18.27
N PRO A 170 8.19 20.86 -18.65
CA PRO A 170 7.63 21.07 -19.97
C PRO A 170 8.67 20.89 -21.07
#